data_237deedbaf3a83d363b913236b876af3
#
_entry.id   237deedbaf3a83d363b913236b876af3
#
_cell.length_a   1.000
_cell.length_b   1.000
_cell.length_c   1.000
_cell.angle_alpha   90.00
_cell.angle_beta   90.00
_cell.angle_gamma   90.00
#
_symmetry.space_group_name_H-M   'P 1'
#
loop_
_entity.id
_entity.type
_entity.pdbx_description
1 polymer ?
#
loop_
_entity_poly.entity_id
_entity_poly.type
_entity_poly.pdbx_seq_one_letter_code
_entity_poly.pdbx_strand_id
1 'polypeptide(L)'
;MSVIIRTMTIADYDGVSSLWLSIKGFAIRSIDDSREGVDVFLKRNPTTSVVAEDNGVIIGSILCGHDGRRGTLYHVCVAQGYRNHGIGKAMVVKAMEALEAEHVSNVTLIAFT
;
A
#
# COMPACT_ATOMS: atom_id res chain seq x y z
N MET A 1 14.02 12.73 -9.26
CA MET A 1 13.17 11.78 -8.50
C MET A 1 13.54 11.89 -7.03
N SER A 2 12.59 12.23 -6.20
CA SER A 2 12.80 12.41 -4.76
C SER A 2 11.73 11.62 -4.02
N VAL A 3 11.91 10.29 -3.96
CA VAL A 3 10.89 9.38 -3.45
C VAL A 3 11.05 9.16 -1.95
N ILE A 4 9.94 9.32 -1.23
CA ILE A 4 9.84 9.06 0.21
C ILE A 4 8.92 7.85 0.39
N ILE A 5 9.38 6.86 1.14
CA ILE A 5 8.59 5.67 1.51
C ILE A 5 8.13 5.86 2.95
N ARG A 6 6.83 5.86 3.19
CA ARG A 6 6.30 6.12 4.52
C ARG A 6 5.00 5.38 4.79
N THR A 7 4.55 5.38 6.03
CA THR A 7 3.27 4.79 6.42
C THR A 7 2.11 5.55 5.78
N MET A 8 1.14 4.80 5.25
CA MET A 8 -0.09 5.36 4.69
C MET A 8 -1.03 5.83 5.79
N THR A 9 -1.68 6.96 5.55
CA THR A 9 -2.79 7.43 6.37
C THR A 9 -4.01 7.67 5.50
N ILE A 10 -5.18 7.88 6.10
CA ILE A 10 -6.40 8.13 5.31
C ILE A 10 -6.32 9.44 4.51
N ALA A 11 -5.47 10.37 4.94
CA ALA A 11 -5.23 11.60 4.18
C ALA A 11 -4.63 11.32 2.80
N ASP A 12 -4.03 10.14 2.60
CA ASP A 12 -3.46 9.72 1.33
C ASP A 12 -4.49 9.15 0.37
N TYR A 13 -5.74 8.95 0.81
CA TYR A 13 -6.71 8.18 0.02
C TYR A 13 -6.91 8.73 -1.39
N ASP A 14 -7.06 10.04 -1.56
CA ASP A 14 -7.32 10.61 -2.88
C ASP A 14 -6.14 10.35 -3.84
N GLY A 15 -4.92 10.49 -3.35
CA GLY A 15 -3.72 10.19 -4.14
C GLY A 15 -3.59 8.70 -4.46
N VAL A 16 -3.87 7.86 -3.49
CA VAL A 16 -3.83 6.39 -3.66
C VAL A 16 -4.91 5.94 -4.63
N SER A 17 -6.13 6.43 -4.49
CA SER A 17 -7.23 6.12 -5.38
C SER A 17 -6.93 6.55 -6.82
N SER A 18 -6.37 7.74 -7.00
CA SER A 18 -5.95 8.21 -8.32
C SER A 18 -4.89 7.30 -8.94
N LEU A 19 -3.93 6.85 -8.12
CA LEU A 19 -2.91 5.90 -8.57
C LEU A 19 -3.56 4.60 -9.04
N TRP A 20 -4.45 4.03 -8.23
CA TRP A 20 -5.11 2.77 -8.58
C TRP A 20 -5.90 2.90 -9.88
N LEU A 21 -6.64 3.99 -10.04
CA LEU A 21 -7.44 4.22 -11.25
C LEU A 21 -6.57 4.41 -12.51
N SER A 22 -5.33 4.85 -12.35
CA SER A 22 -4.40 5.05 -13.46
C SER A 22 -3.80 3.75 -13.99
N ILE A 23 -3.88 2.67 -13.21
CA ILE A 23 -3.25 1.39 -13.56
C ILE A 23 -4.23 0.54 -14.35
N LYS A 24 -3.84 0.20 -15.59
CA LYS A 24 -4.66 -0.61 -16.47
C LYS A 24 -4.85 -2.01 -15.88
N GLY A 25 -6.09 -2.47 -15.82
CA GLY A 25 -6.43 -3.77 -15.26
C GLY A 25 -6.67 -3.76 -13.75
N PHE A 26 -6.44 -2.63 -13.09
CA PHE A 26 -6.74 -2.50 -11.68
C PHE A 26 -8.24 -2.26 -11.50
N ALA A 27 -8.92 -3.17 -10.82
CA ALA A 27 -10.37 -3.08 -10.61
C ALA A 27 -10.68 -2.52 -9.22
N ILE A 28 -11.12 -1.27 -9.16
CA ILE A 28 -11.65 -0.67 -7.93
C ILE A 28 -13.16 -0.75 -8.01
N ARG A 29 -13.73 -1.82 -7.50
CA ARG A 29 -15.17 -2.04 -7.60
C ARG A 29 -15.81 -2.45 -6.30
N SER A 30 -15.02 -2.82 -5.31
CA SER A 30 -15.56 -3.24 -4.04
C SER A 30 -15.68 -2.06 -3.10
N ILE A 31 -16.59 -2.18 -2.15
CA ILE A 31 -16.74 -1.20 -1.08
C ILE A 31 -15.46 -1.14 -0.24
N ASP A 32 -14.64 -2.21 -0.27
CA ASP A 32 -13.39 -2.25 0.49
C ASP A 32 -12.36 -1.25 -0.02
N ASP A 33 -12.44 -0.87 -1.30
CA ASP A 33 -11.52 0.09 -1.91
C ASP A 33 -12.07 1.51 -1.88
N SER A 34 -13.26 1.72 -1.34
CA SER A 34 -13.82 3.05 -1.13
C SER A 34 -13.05 3.77 -0.02
N ARG A 35 -13.24 5.09 0.06
CA ARG A 35 -12.63 5.86 1.16
C ARG A 35 -13.02 5.31 2.53
N GLU A 36 -14.28 4.95 2.70
CA GLU A 36 -14.78 4.39 3.96
C GLU A 36 -14.17 3.03 4.26
N GLY A 37 -14.08 2.17 3.26
CA GLY A 37 -13.48 0.85 3.41
C GLY A 37 -12.01 0.91 3.77
N VAL A 38 -11.27 1.78 3.09
CA VAL A 38 -9.84 1.98 3.39
C VAL A 38 -9.67 2.60 4.79
N ASP A 39 -10.53 3.53 5.17
CA ASP A 39 -10.48 4.14 6.50
C ASP A 39 -10.66 3.09 7.60
N VAL A 40 -11.64 2.21 7.45
CA VAL A 40 -11.86 1.10 8.39
C VAL A 40 -10.62 0.20 8.46
N PHE A 41 -10.05 -0.13 7.29
CA PHE A 41 -8.88 -0.98 7.21
C PHE A 41 -7.67 -0.35 7.92
N LEU A 42 -7.43 0.94 7.70
CA LEU A 42 -6.30 1.65 8.30
C LEU A 42 -6.49 1.85 9.80
N LYS A 43 -7.73 1.98 10.28
CA LYS A 43 -8.00 2.06 11.72
C LYS A 43 -7.71 0.74 12.40
N ARG A 44 -8.01 -0.37 11.74
CA ARG A 44 -7.69 -1.69 12.26
C ARG A 44 -6.19 -1.98 12.20
N ASN A 45 -5.51 -1.50 11.16
CA ASN A 45 -4.09 -1.73 10.91
C ASN A 45 -3.39 -0.39 10.65
N PRO A 46 -3.13 0.40 11.70
CA PRO A 46 -2.70 1.80 11.49
C PRO A 46 -1.24 1.98 11.07
N THR A 47 -0.40 0.95 11.18
CA THR A 47 1.04 1.11 11.03
C THR A 47 1.66 0.32 9.88
N THR A 48 0.89 -0.51 9.17
CA THR A 48 1.47 -1.50 8.25
C THR A 48 1.31 -1.19 6.77
N SER A 49 0.36 -0.34 6.39
CA SER A 49 0.22 0.07 4.98
C SER A 49 1.24 1.15 4.63
N VAL A 50 1.67 1.16 3.37
CA VAL A 50 2.81 1.97 2.92
C VAL A 50 2.45 2.73 1.65
N VAL A 51 2.95 3.95 1.54
CA VAL A 51 2.92 4.71 0.29
C VAL A 51 4.33 5.16 -0.08
N ALA A 52 4.52 5.38 -1.37
CA ALA A 52 5.70 6.04 -1.91
C ALA A 52 5.22 7.34 -2.56
N GLU A 53 5.87 8.45 -2.22
CA GLU A 53 5.54 9.73 -2.82
C GLU A 53 6.77 10.40 -3.42
N ASP A 54 6.54 11.13 -4.51
CA ASP A 54 7.56 11.93 -5.17
C ASP A 54 7.04 13.37 -5.21
N ASN A 55 7.67 14.24 -4.41
CA ASN A 55 7.27 15.65 -4.29
C ASN A 55 5.76 15.82 -4.00
N GLY A 56 5.24 15.00 -3.09
CA GLY A 56 3.84 15.08 -2.67
C GLY A 56 2.86 14.30 -3.54
N VAL A 57 3.32 13.68 -4.62
CA VAL A 57 2.47 12.87 -5.50
C VAL A 57 2.65 11.39 -5.14
N ILE A 58 1.54 10.70 -4.85
CA ILE A 58 1.58 9.28 -4.56
C ILE A 58 1.87 8.49 -5.83
N ILE A 59 2.98 7.76 -5.84
CA ILE A 59 3.43 6.99 -6.99
C ILE A 59 3.55 5.49 -6.69
N GLY A 60 3.29 5.08 -5.48
CA GLY A 60 3.24 3.68 -5.09
C GLY A 60 2.42 3.48 -3.84
N SER A 61 1.88 2.27 -3.68
CA SER A 61 1.08 1.95 -2.49
C SER A 61 1.09 0.45 -2.20
N ILE A 62 0.90 0.12 -0.92
CA ILE A 62 0.62 -1.22 -0.42
C ILE A 62 -0.40 -1.09 0.70
N LEU A 63 -1.54 -1.78 0.58
CA LEU A 63 -2.40 -2.01 1.73
C LEU A 63 -1.90 -3.25 2.45
N CYS A 64 -1.59 -3.14 3.72
CA CYS A 64 -1.07 -4.23 4.51
C CYS A 64 -1.81 -4.33 5.84
N GLY A 65 -2.31 -5.52 6.13
CA GLY A 65 -3.00 -5.77 7.39
C GLY A 65 -2.68 -7.16 7.90
N HIS A 66 -3.11 -7.45 9.14
CA HIS A 66 -2.90 -8.76 9.74
C HIS A 66 -4.01 -9.09 10.73
N ASP A 67 -4.11 -10.38 11.05
CA ASP A 67 -5.07 -10.91 12.01
C ASP A 67 -4.40 -11.35 13.33
N GLY A 68 -3.16 -10.93 13.56
CA GLY A 68 -2.35 -11.35 14.70
C GLY A 68 -1.46 -12.55 14.40
N ARG A 69 -1.64 -13.21 13.27
CA ARG A 69 -0.85 -14.39 12.87
C ARG A 69 -0.29 -14.28 11.46
N ARG A 70 -1.10 -13.82 10.51
CA ARG A 70 -0.71 -13.70 9.10
C ARG A 70 -0.95 -12.30 8.61
N GLY A 71 0.06 -11.72 7.97
CA GLY A 71 -0.07 -10.46 7.27
C GLY A 71 -0.43 -10.69 5.82
N THR A 72 -1.15 -9.75 5.22
CA THR A 72 -1.51 -9.79 3.81
C THR A 72 -1.20 -8.45 3.18
N LEU A 73 -0.52 -8.50 2.02
CA LEU A 73 -0.24 -7.33 1.21
C LEU A 73 -1.23 -7.29 0.06
N TYR A 74 -2.03 -6.21 0.00
CA TYR A 74 -3.00 -5.98 -1.07
C TYR A 74 -2.56 -4.78 -1.90
N HIS A 75 -2.95 -4.77 -3.17
CA HIS A 75 -2.78 -3.59 -4.03
C HIS A 75 -1.35 -3.07 -4.05
N VAL A 76 -0.40 -3.99 -4.20
CA VAL A 76 1.01 -3.62 -4.36
C VAL A 76 1.19 -3.06 -5.76
N CYS A 77 1.44 -1.77 -5.87
CA CYS A 77 1.57 -1.15 -7.17
C CYS A 77 2.52 0.04 -7.15
N VAL A 78 3.08 0.32 -8.33
CA VAL A 78 3.95 1.46 -8.58
C VAL A 78 3.53 2.08 -9.91
N ALA A 79 3.47 3.40 -9.97
CA ALA A 79 3.15 4.13 -11.20
C ALA A 79 4.12 3.77 -12.31
N GLN A 80 3.63 3.71 -13.55
CA GLN A 80 4.39 3.21 -14.70
C GLN A 80 5.75 3.89 -14.87
N GLY A 81 5.81 5.20 -14.71
CA GLY A 81 7.05 5.95 -14.88
C GLY A 81 8.09 5.75 -13.78
N TYR A 82 7.73 5.03 -12.72
CA TYR A 82 8.59 4.80 -11.55
C TYR A 82 9.00 3.35 -11.38
N ARG A 83 8.57 2.48 -12.28
CA ARG A 83 8.91 1.06 -12.23
C ARG A 83 10.39 0.84 -12.54
N ASN A 84 10.93 -0.29 -12.07
CA ASN A 84 12.33 -0.68 -12.26
C ASN A 84 13.34 0.22 -11.55
N HIS A 85 12.91 0.91 -10.49
CA HIS A 85 13.77 1.75 -9.64
C HIS A 85 13.90 1.21 -8.21
N GLY A 86 13.39 0.00 -7.95
CA GLY A 86 13.45 -0.60 -6.62
C GLY A 86 12.43 -0.06 -5.63
N ILE A 87 11.48 0.76 -6.07
CA ILE A 87 10.48 1.38 -5.19
C ILE A 87 9.53 0.33 -4.61
N GLY A 88 9.03 -0.59 -5.44
CA GLY A 88 8.15 -1.67 -4.99
C GLY A 88 8.81 -2.52 -3.93
N LYS A 89 10.08 -2.90 -4.15
CA LYS A 89 10.85 -3.67 -3.18
C LYS A 89 11.02 -2.91 -1.87
N ALA A 90 11.33 -1.62 -1.94
CA ALA A 90 11.50 -0.79 -0.74
C ALA A 90 10.21 -0.69 0.06
N MET A 91 9.05 -0.57 -0.62
CA MET A 91 7.76 -0.56 0.06
C MET A 91 7.46 -1.90 0.72
N VAL A 92 7.73 -3.02 0.04
CA VAL A 92 7.52 -4.36 0.62
C VAL A 92 8.37 -4.55 1.85
N VAL A 93 9.65 -4.17 1.79
CA VAL A 93 10.55 -4.26 2.96
C VAL A 93 9.99 -3.47 4.13
N LYS A 94 9.52 -2.25 3.89
CA LYS A 94 8.95 -1.43 4.96
C LYS A 94 7.68 -2.06 5.55
N ALA A 95 6.80 -2.60 4.72
CA ALA A 95 5.60 -3.27 5.20
C ALA A 95 5.95 -4.50 6.04
N MET A 96 6.94 -5.28 5.60
CA MET A 96 7.39 -6.46 6.34
C MET A 96 8.04 -6.09 7.67
N GLU A 97 8.82 -5.02 7.71
CA GLU A 97 9.37 -4.51 8.96
C GLU A 97 8.27 -4.07 9.93
N ALA A 98 7.22 -3.42 9.41
CA ALA A 98 6.09 -3.00 10.24
C ALA A 98 5.32 -4.21 10.79
N LEU A 99 5.14 -5.26 9.99
CA LEU A 99 4.52 -6.51 10.45
C LEU A 99 5.37 -7.20 11.51
N GLU A 100 6.69 -7.22 11.32
CA GLU A 100 7.61 -7.81 12.28
C GLU A 100 7.55 -7.08 13.63
N ALA A 101 7.42 -5.76 13.61
CA ALA A 101 7.23 -4.97 14.82
C ALA A 101 5.94 -5.33 15.55
N GLU A 102 4.95 -5.88 14.84
CA GLU A 102 3.69 -6.38 15.41
C GLU A 102 3.75 -7.89 15.69
N HIS A 103 4.93 -8.50 15.61
CA HIS A 103 5.17 -9.93 15.84
C HIS A 103 4.48 -10.85 14.83
N VAL A 104 4.34 -10.40 13.59
CA VAL A 104 3.76 -11.17 12.49
C VAL A 104 4.85 -11.46 11.46
N SER A 105 5.15 -12.74 11.23
CA SER A 105 6.20 -13.17 10.30
C SER A 105 5.68 -13.93 9.07
N ASN A 106 4.45 -14.43 9.12
CA ASN A 106 3.83 -15.10 7.96
C ASN A 106 3.12 -14.09 7.09
N VAL A 107 3.53 -13.99 5.83
CA VAL A 107 3.02 -12.96 4.92
C VAL A 107 2.51 -13.59 3.63
N THR A 108 1.32 -13.18 3.20
CA THR A 108 0.74 -13.56 1.92
C THR A 108 0.68 -12.31 1.04
N LEU A 109 1.14 -12.44 -0.19
CA LEU A 109 1.08 -11.38 -1.18
C LEU A 109 -0.06 -11.66 -2.15
N ILE A 110 -0.99 -10.71 -2.26
CA ILE A 110 -2.03 -10.72 -3.29
C ILE A 110 -1.64 -9.66 -4.31
N ALA A 111 -1.15 -10.13 -5.46
CA ALA A 111 -0.65 -9.23 -6.49
C ALA A 111 -1.73 -8.99 -7.56
N PHE A 112 -1.79 -7.74 -8.02
CA PHE A 112 -2.58 -7.36 -9.18
C PHE A 112 -1.62 -6.99 -10.30
N THR A 113 -1.85 -7.52 -11.43
CA THR A 113 -1.08 -7.19 -12.62
C THR A 113 -1.90 -6.36 -13.59
#